data_0d0ce0d3cb76a32f2b2f657345a54cc0
#
_entry.id   0d0ce0d3cb76a32f2b2f657345a54cc0
#
_cell.length_a   1.000
_cell.length_b   1.000
_cell.length_c   1.000
_cell.angle_alpha   90.00
_cell.angle_beta   90.00
_cell.angle_gamma   90.00
#
_symmetry.space_group_name_H-M   'P 1'
#
loop_
_entity.id
_entity.type
_entity.pdbx_description
1 polymer ?
#
loop_
_entity_poly.entity_id
_entity_poly.type
_entity_poly.pdbx_seq_one_letter_code
_entity_poly.pdbx_strand_id
1 'polypeptide(L)'
;MSDESVEKYRGDGDPVTITPYRDGPYLIRGAFVVQDQEGNEMPLQRRTIALCRCGKSRMRPFCDGTHKLIGFEAPSMAEQWPSGQA
;
A
#
# COMPACT_ATOMS: atom_id res chain seq x y z
N MET A 1 -14.30 -10.24 12.41
CA MET A 1 -14.54 -9.20 11.43
C MET A 1 -15.96 -9.26 10.94
N SER A 2 -16.58 -8.14 10.79
CA SER A 2 -17.94 -8.09 10.35
C SER A 2 -18.01 -8.33 8.83
N ASP A 3 -18.93 -9.16 8.42
CA ASP A 3 -19.10 -9.45 7.00
C ASP A 3 -19.50 -8.19 6.24
N GLU A 4 -20.19 -7.32 6.93
CA GLU A 4 -20.64 -6.09 6.33
C GLU A 4 -19.47 -5.22 5.88
N SER A 5 -18.44 -5.12 6.71
CA SER A 5 -17.25 -4.39 6.37
C SER A 5 -16.56 -4.99 5.15
N VAL A 6 -16.45 -6.29 5.14
CA VAL A 6 -15.79 -6.98 4.03
C VAL A 6 -16.55 -6.73 2.74
N GLU A 7 -17.85 -6.85 2.77
CA GLU A 7 -18.64 -6.65 1.57
C GLU A 7 -18.58 -5.21 1.09
N LYS A 8 -18.52 -4.26 2.02
CA LYS A 8 -18.44 -2.86 1.64
C LYS A 8 -17.23 -2.58 0.78
N TYR A 9 -16.10 -3.16 1.12
CA TYR A 9 -14.86 -2.88 0.41
C TYR A 9 -14.65 -3.78 -0.80
N ARG A 10 -15.35 -4.88 -0.86
CA ARG A 10 -15.29 -5.77 -2.00
C ARG A 10 -16.38 -5.49 -3.01
N GLY A 11 -17.31 -4.61 -2.63
CA GLY A 11 -18.52 -4.40 -3.40
C GLY A 11 -18.32 -3.86 -4.80
N ASP A 12 -17.18 -3.26 -5.04
CA ASP A 12 -16.89 -2.71 -6.36
C ASP A 12 -16.42 -3.79 -7.33
N GLY A 13 -16.16 -4.97 -6.83
CA GLY A 13 -15.71 -6.05 -7.68
C GLY A 13 -14.30 -5.90 -8.18
N ASP A 14 -13.62 -4.83 -7.83
CA ASP A 14 -12.27 -4.60 -8.29
C ASP A 14 -11.27 -5.30 -7.39
N PRO A 15 -10.33 -6.03 -7.96
CA PRO A 15 -9.28 -6.61 -7.14
C PRO A 15 -8.39 -5.51 -6.59
N VAL A 16 -7.82 -5.76 -5.42
CA VAL A 16 -6.83 -4.86 -4.85
C VAL A 16 -5.50 -5.18 -5.50
N THR A 17 -4.85 -4.15 -6.04
CA THR A 17 -3.52 -4.34 -6.61
C THR A 17 -2.51 -3.57 -5.77
N ILE A 18 -1.36 -4.18 -5.54
CA ILE A 18 -0.27 -3.57 -4.81
C ILE A 18 0.92 -3.56 -5.76
N THR A 19 1.38 -2.37 -6.11
CA THR A 19 2.42 -2.21 -7.11
C THR A 19 3.61 -1.50 -6.47
N PRO A 20 4.74 -2.20 -6.28
CA PRO A 20 5.95 -1.52 -5.84
C PRO A 20 6.50 -0.71 -7.01
N TYR A 21 6.64 0.57 -6.84
CA TYR A 21 7.22 1.41 -7.88
C TYR A 21 8.72 1.40 -7.74
N ARG A 22 9.40 1.38 -8.88
CA ARG A 22 10.86 1.45 -8.87
C ARG A 22 11.30 2.70 -8.11
N ASP A 23 12.18 2.52 -7.14
CA ASP A 23 12.74 3.60 -6.33
C ASP A 23 11.66 4.45 -5.65
N GLY A 24 10.54 3.84 -5.36
CA GLY A 24 9.42 4.59 -4.82
C GLY A 24 8.56 3.78 -3.87
N PRO A 25 7.34 4.23 -3.65
CA PRO A 25 6.45 3.64 -2.66
C PRO A 25 5.75 2.41 -3.18
N TYR A 26 4.97 1.78 -2.30
CA TYR A 26 3.98 0.78 -2.70
C TYR A 26 2.72 1.51 -3.08
N LEU A 27 2.26 1.32 -4.30
CA LEU A 27 0.99 1.90 -4.73
C LEU A 27 -0.10 0.85 -4.57
N ILE A 28 -1.15 1.19 -3.84
CA ILE A 28 -2.26 0.28 -3.57
C ILE A 28 -3.52 0.87 -4.15
N ARG A 29 -4.19 0.08 -4.97
CA ARG A 29 -5.38 0.53 -5.69
C ARG A 29 -6.47 -0.50 -5.54
N GLY A 30 -7.71 -0.04 -5.42
CA GLY A 30 -8.86 -0.91 -5.34
C GLY A 30 -9.69 -0.64 -4.10
N ALA A 31 -10.52 -1.60 -3.73
CA ALA A 31 -11.38 -1.47 -2.56
C ALA A 31 -10.69 -2.10 -1.37
N PHE A 32 -10.17 -1.26 -0.48
CA PHE A 32 -9.42 -1.73 0.68
C PHE A 32 -9.62 -0.78 1.84
N VAL A 33 -9.18 -1.21 2.99
CA VAL A 33 -9.16 -0.38 4.19
C VAL A 33 -7.77 -0.47 4.78
N VAL A 34 -7.29 0.65 5.33
CA VAL A 34 -6.02 0.69 6.03
C VAL A 34 -6.33 0.85 7.51
N GLN A 35 -5.76 0.00 8.34
CA GLN A 35 -5.99 0.07 9.78
C GLN A 35 -4.68 -0.15 10.52
N ASP A 36 -4.64 0.38 11.75
CA ASP A 36 -3.46 0.17 12.57
C ASP A 36 -3.52 -1.21 13.21
N GLN A 37 -2.51 -1.55 14.01
CA GLN A 37 -2.42 -2.89 14.55
C GLN A 37 -3.49 -3.18 15.61
N GLU A 38 -4.15 -2.16 16.10
CA GLU A 38 -5.26 -2.33 17.02
C GLU A 38 -6.59 -2.43 16.31
N GLY A 39 -6.58 -2.33 14.98
CA GLY A 39 -7.80 -2.45 14.20
C GLY A 39 -8.53 -1.16 13.93
N ASN A 40 -7.93 -0.02 14.26
CA ASN A 40 -8.56 1.26 14.01
C ASN A 40 -8.33 1.67 12.56
N GLU A 41 -9.42 1.95 11.85
CA GLU A 41 -9.33 2.32 10.45
C GLU A 41 -8.83 3.74 10.29
N MET A 42 -7.96 3.93 9.30
CA MET A 42 -7.53 5.26 8.90
C MET A 42 -8.46 5.74 7.81
N PRO A 43 -9.08 6.91 7.97
CA PRO A 43 -9.97 7.41 6.93
C PRO A 43 -9.19 7.73 5.66
N LEU A 44 -9.66 7.21 4.55
CA LEU A 44 -9.04 7.42 3.25
C LEU A 44 -10.00 8.19 2.37
N GLN A 45 -9.46 9.14 1.63
CA GLN A 45 -10.27 9.94 0.72
C GLN A 45 -10.12 9.48 -0.71
N ARG A 46 -9.30 8.48 -0.95
CA ARG A 46 -9.02 7.99 -2.29
C ARG A 46 -8.99 6.47 -2.29
N ARG A 47 -9.20 5.92 -3.47
CA ARG A 47 -9.13 4.48 -3.67
C ARG A 47 -7.73 4.04 -4.12
N THR A 48 -6.82 4.99 -4.26
CA THR A 48 -5.43 4.71 -4.58
C THR A 48 -4.57 5.46 -3.58
N ILE A 49 -3.69 4.74 -2.90
CA ILE A 49 -2.78 5.34 -1.93
C ILE A 49 -1.37 4.87 -2.20
N ALA A 50 -0.41 5.64 -1.71
CA ALA A 50 1.00 5.28 -1.81
C ALA A 50 1.54 5.13 -0.41
N LEU A 51 2.04 3.94 -0.09
CA LEU A 51 2.62 3.66 1.22
C LEU A 51 4.13 3.82 1.15
N CYS A 52 4.68 4.47 2.17
CA CYS A 52 6.11 4.71 2.24
C CYS A 52 6.89 3.42 2.23
N ARG A 53 7.90 3.34 1.39
CA ARG A 53 8.78 2.19 1.30
C ARG A 53 10.19 2.52 1.73
N CYS A 54 10.60 3.78 1.57
CA CYS A 54 11.94 4.19 1.95
C CYS A 54 12.12 4.35 3.47
N GLY A 55 11.02 4.45 4.19
CA GLY A 55 11.06 4.54 5.64
C GLY A 55 11.30 5.92 6.19
N LYS A 56 11.37 6.93 5.34
CA LYS A 56 11.73 8.30 5.75
C LYS A 56 10.64 9.32 5.52
N SER A 57 9.47 8.89 5.07
CA SER A 57 8.37 9.81 4.88
C SER A 57 7.96 10.44 6.19
N ARG A 58 7.61 11.72 6.16
CA ARG A 58 7.10 12.41 7.33
C ARG A 58 5.65 12.09 7.59
N MET A 59 4.99 11.47 6.62
CA MET A 59 3.58 11.13 6.72
C MET A 59 3.37 9.63 6.81
N ARG A 60 4.35 8.91 7.33
CA ARG A 60 4.23 7.47 7.41
C ARG A 60 2.93 7.06 8.05
N PRO A 61 2.27 6.03 7.58
CA PRO A 61 2.74 5.08 6.55
C PRO A 61 2.59 5.56 5.11
N PHE A 62 2.11 6.77 4.89
CA PHE A 62 1.88 7.25 3.53
C PHE A 62 3.14 7.90 2.97
N CYS A 63 3.25 7.88 1.65
CA CYS A 63 4.38 8.44 0.95
C CYS A 63 4.23 9.96 0.82
N ASP A 64 5.32 10.70 1.02
CA ASP A 64 5.31 12.14 0.84
C ASP A 64 6.38 12.60 -0.17
N GLY A 65 6.99 11.64 -0.88
CA GLY A 65 8.00 11.99 -1.87
C GLY A 65 9.42 12.03 -1.34
N THR A 66 9.61 11.78 -0.04
CA THR A 66 10.94 11.82 0.54
C THR A 66 11.89 10.84 -0.13
N HIS A 67 11.38 9.75 -0.69
CA HIS A 67 12.21 8.77 -1.38
C HIS A 67 13.03 9.41 -2.49
N LYS A 68 12.51 10.46 -3.12
CA LYS A 68 13.24 11.15 -4.18
C LYS A 68 14.37 11.99 -3.60
N LEU A 69 14.15 12.54 -2.42
CA LEU A 69 15.14 13.41 -1.79
C LEU A 69 16.33 12.64 -1.27
N ILE A 70 16.11 11.44 -0.79
CA ILE A 70 17.19 10.64 -0.20
C ILE A 70 17.81 9.69 -1.19
N GLY A 71 17.35 9.69 -2.46
CA GLY A 71 17.90 8.80 -3.46
C GLY A 71 17.60 7.34 -3.20
N PHE A 72 16.41 7.04 -2.72
CA PHE A 72 16.01 5.67 -2.45
C PHE A 72 16.03 4.85 -3.72
N GLU A 73 16.62 3.65 -3.67
CA GLU A 73 16.71 2.76 -4.82
C GLU A 73 16.17 1.40 -4.45
N ALA A 74 15.25 0.91 -5.24
CA ALA A 74 14.71 -0.43 -5.08
C ALA A 74 13.99 -0.82 -6.36
N PRO A 75 14.07 -2.09 -6.76
CA PRO A 75 13.42 -2.52 -8.00
C PRO A 75 11.91 -2.61 -7.83
N SER A 76 11.23 -2.62 -8.96
CA SER A 76 9.79 -2.82 -8.99
C SER A 76 9.42 -4.28 -8.79
N MET A 77 10.27 -5.18 -9.27
CA MET A 77 10.06 -6.62 -9.12
C MET A 77 10.87 -7.14 -7.95
N ALA A 78 10.51 -8.30 -7.47
CA ALA A 78 11.30 -8.98 -6.45
C ALA A 78 12.69 -9.25 -6.99
N GLU A 79 13.70 -8.94 -6.19
CA GLU A 79 15.06 -9.23 -6.58
C GLU A 79 15.29 -10.74 -6.65
N GLN A 80 14.57 -11.44 -5.78
CA GLN A 80 14.65 -12.89 -5.74
C GLN A 80 13.24 -13.39 -5.49
N TRP A 81 12.69 -14.11 -6.45
CA TRP A 81 11.30 -14.56 -6.33
C TRP A 81 11.24 -15.67 -5.27
N PRO A 82 10.44 -15.47 -4.22
CA PRO A 82 10.39 -16.45 -3.14
C PRO A 82 9.84 -17.79 -3.62
N SER A 83 10.56 -18.85 -3.33
CA SER A 83 10.14 -20.17 -3.65
C SER A 83 8.86 -20.52 -2.90
N GLY A 84 7.87 -21.06 -3.59
CA GLY A 84 6.61 -21.42 -2.95
C GLY A 84 5.64 -20.29 -2.76
N GLN A 85 6.02 -19.10 -3.21
CA GLN A 85 5.15 -17.92 -3.15
C GLN A 85 4.82 -17.57 -4.57
N ALA A 86 3.75 -17.79 -5.03
CA ALA A 86 3.47 -17.48 -6.43
C ALA A 86 2.59 -16.29 -6.56
#